data_cc21abb40d53a3313cdb60b1ed37737d
#
_entry.id   cc21abb40d53a3313cdb60b1ed37737d
#
_cell.length_a   1.000
_cell.length_b   1.000
_cell.length_c   1.000
_cell.angle_alpha   90.00
_cell.angle_beta   90.00
_cell.angle_gamma   90.00
#
_symmetry.space_group_name_H-M   'P 1'
#
loop_
_entity.id
_entity.type
_entity.pdbx_description
1 polymer ?
#
loop_
_entity_poly.entity_id
_entity_poly.type
_entity_poly.pdbx_seq_one_letter_code
_entity_poly.pdbx_strand_id
1 'polypeptide(L)'
;FNTGGAKGSAKHWPMDHYIDLAKRLVDERREAQVLVLCGPSERDAAAEIVRRVNHPRVLSMAEQDQSLGVSKAVIRRCQLLVSTDSGPRHIGHAFDIPVITLFGSIDPRWSETYHEKAVTMMHRVPCGPCGKSTCSVAGHPCMTGLGVDRVMNAIRHQLSQHLDRYQVA
;
A
#
# COMPACT_ATOMS: atom_id res chain seq x y z
N PHE A 1 1.79 4.83 -1.67
CA PHE A 1 0.79 3.89 -1.10
C PHE A 1 -0.41 3.79 -2.01
N ASN A 2 -0.96 2.59 -2.16
CA ASN A 2 -2.29 2.41 -2.73
C ASN A 2 -3.25 1.96 -1.63
N THR A 3 -4.23 2.81 -1.35
CA THR A 3 -5.12 2.67 -0.19
C THR A 3 -6.39 1.87 -0.48
N GLY A 4 -6.75 1.74 -1.75
CA GLY A 4 -8.04 1.26 -2.16
C GLY A 4 -8.05 -0.07 -2.89
N GLY A 5 -9.25 -0.48 -3.19
CA GLY A 5 -9.57 -1.61 -4.06
C GLY A 5 -11.04 -1.56 -4.42
N ALA A 6 -11.34 -1.69 -5.71
CA ALA A 6 -12.70 -1.57 -6.25
C ALA A 6 -13.74 -2.54 -5.68
N LYS A 7 -13.32 -3.55 -4.91
CA LYS A 7 -14.21 -4.59 -4.36
C LYS A 7 -14.31 -4.53 -2.83
N GLY A 8 -14.91 -3.44 -2.31
CA GLY A 8 -15.40 -3.34 -0.95
C GLY A 8 -14.35 -3.07 0.14
N SER A 9 -14.86 -2.65 1.30
CA SER A 9 -14.06 -2.16 2.43
C SER A 9 -13.26 -3.24 3.17
N ALA A 10 -13.57 -4.53 2.98
CA ALA A 10 -12.87 -5.62 3.67
C ALA A 10 -11.38 -5.78 3.28
N LYS A 11 -10.91 -5.04 2.30
CA LYS A 11 -9.49 -4.98 1.90
C LYS A 11 -8.78 -3.73 2.40
N HIS A 12 -9.51 -2.77 2.97
CA HIS A 12 -8.93 -1.49 3.35
C HIS A 12 -8.14 -1.62 4.66
N TRP A 13 -6.88 -1.24 4.59
CA TRP A 13 -6.07 -1.05 5.78
C TRP A 13 -6.52 0.26 6.47
N PRO A 14 -6.51 0.34 7.82
CA PRO A 14 -6.97 1.54 8.52
C PRO A 14 -6.28 2.81 8.05
N MET A 15 -7.03 3.89 7.89
CA MET A 15 -6.48 5.20 7.50
C MET A 15 -5.42 5.67 8.48
N ASP A 16 -5.64 5.50 9.78
CA ASP A 16 -4.68 5.87 10.82
C ASP A 16 -3.35 5.14 10.70
N HIS A 17 -3.37 3.90 10.20
CA HIS A 17 -2.15 3.14 9.93
C HIS A 17 -1.36 3.72 8.75
N TYR A 18 -2.03 4.17 7.67
CA TYR A 18 -1.37 4.87 6.56
C TYR A 18 -0.77 6.20 7.01
N ILE A 19 -1.47 6.94 7.86
CA ILE A 19 -1.00 8.21 8.42
C ILE A 19 0.24 8.00 9.28
N ASP A 20 0.20 7.04 10.21
CA ASP A 20 1.34 6.70 11.05
C ASP A 20 2.54 6.22 10.22
N LEU A 21 2.30 5.33 9.25
CA LEU A 21 3.34 4.84 8.36
C LEU A 21 4.00 5.98 7.56
N ALA A 22 3.19 6.89 7.00
CA ALA A 22 3.70 8.02 6.23
C ALA A 22 4.56 8.96 7.07
N LYS A 23 4.11 9.31 8.29
CA LYS A 23 4.89 10.13 9.24
C LYS A 23 6.24 9.50 9.54
N ARG A 24 6.24 8.24 9.95
CA ARG A 24 7.48 7.51 10.28
C ARG A 24 8.45 7.42 9.10
N LEU A 25 7.94 7.21 7.88
CA LEU A 25 8.79 7.14 6.69
C LEU A 25 9.50 8.46 6.39
N VAL A 26 8.79 9.58 6.45
CA VAL A 26 9.39 10.89 6.18
C VAL A 26 10.28 11.37 7.32
N ASP A 27 10.02 10.96 8.55
CA ASP A 27 10.85 11.27 9.71
C ASP A 27 12.16 10.45 9.69
N GLU A 28 12.06 9.16 9.37
CA GLU A 28 13.22 8.26 9.37
C GLU A 28 14.14 8.49 8.16
N ARG A 29 13.55 8.86 6.99
CA ARG A 29 14.29 8.99 5.73
C ARG A 29 14.11 10.37 5.14
N ARG A 30 15.15 11.20 5.22
CA ARG A 30 15.12 12.59 4.77
C ARG A 30 14.80 12.75 3.28
N GLU A 31 15.21 11.78 2.45
CA GLU A 31 14.98 11.79 1.00
C GLU A 31 13.66 11.13 0.58
N ALA A 32 12.96 10.48 1.51
CA ALA A 32 11.73 9.78 1.16
C ALA A 32 10.61 10.75 0.81
N GLN A 33 9.94 10.48 -0.29
CA GLN A 33 8.67 11.06 -0.66
C GLN A 33 7.60 9.96 -0.63
N VAL A 34 6.44 10.28 -0.09
CA VAL A 34 5.30 9.37 -0.02
C VAL A 34 4.21 9.90 -0.92
N LEU A 35 3.80 9.08 -1.90
CA LEU A 35 2.66 9.40 -2.75
C LEU A 35 1.51 8.44 -2.46
N VAL A 36 0.35 9.00 -2.15
CA VAL A 36 -0.89 8.25 -1.92
C VAL A 36 -1.66 8.16 -3.24
N LEU A 37 -1.69 6.95 -3.81
CA LEU A 37 -2.50 6.62 -4.98
C LEU A 37 -3.94 6.39 -4.54
N CYS A 38 -4.87 6.77 -5.40
CA CYS A 38 -6.29 6.54 -5.19
C CYS A 38 -7.01 6.31 -6.52
N GLY A 39 -8.11 5.60 -6.48
CA GLY A 39 -9.12 5.61 -7.54
C GLY A 39 -10.12 6.75 -7.33
N PRO A 40 -11.10 6.90 -8.24
CA PRO A 40 -12.09 7.97 -8.13
C PRO A 40 -12.89 7.96 -6.82
N SER A 41 -13.17 6.78 -6.27
CA SER A 41 -13.93 6.60 -5.02
C SER A 41 -13.09 6.81 -3.75
N GLU A 42 -11.77 6.88 -3.87
CA GLU A 42 -10.86 6.98 -2.72
C GLU A 42 -10.20 8.37 -2.60
N ARG A 43 -10.61 9.35 -3.43
CA ARG A 43 -10.02 10.70 -3.45
C ARG A 43 -10.04 11.36 -2.08
N ASP A 44 -11.20 11.36 -1.41
CA ASP A 44 -11.36 11.98 -0.11
C ASP A 44 -10.48 11.34 0.96
N ALA A 45 -10.39 10.01 0.94
CA ALA A 45 -9.52 9.27 1.86
C ALA A 45 -8.03 9.59 1.62
N ALA A 46 -7.60 9.68 0.37
CA ALA A 46 -6.23 10.02 0.02
C ALA A 46 -5.87 11.46 0.40
N ALA A 47 -6.78 12.42 0.16
CA ALA A 47 -6.62 13.81 0.57
C ALA A 47 -6.57 13.94 2.10
N GLU A 48 -7.43 13.22 2.82
CA GLU A 48 -7.47 13.23 4.28
C GLU A 48 -6.19 12.67 4.90
N ILE A 49 -5.61 11.60 4.34
CA ILE A 49 -4.31 11.08 4.78
C ILE A 49 -3.25 12.18 4.70
N VAL A 50 -3.12 12.83 3.54
CA VAL A 50 -2.12 13.90 3.34
C VAL A 50 -2.36 15.07 4.30
N ARG A 51 -3.61 15.51 4.44
CA ARG A 51 -3.99 16.60 5.35
C ARG A 51 -3.59 16.29 6.81
N ARG A 52 -3.83 15.06 7.28
CA ARG A 52 -3.53 14.65 8.65
C ARG A 52 -2.04 14.35 8.90
N VAL A 53 -1.32 13.92 7.87
CA VAL A 53 0.15 13.80 7.97
C VAL A 53 0.78 15.18 8.05
N ASN A 54 0.27 16.14 7.27
CA ASN A 54 0.70 17.54 7.23
C ASN A 54 2.22 17.69 7.04
N HIS A 55 2.77 17.04 6.01
CA HIS A 55 4.19 17.07 5.70
C HIS A 55 4.43 17.29 4.20
N PRO A 56 5.34 18.21 3.77
CA PRO A 56 5.51 18.59 2.36
C PRO A 56 5.99 17.46 1.44
N ARG A 57 6.57 16.39 1.99
CA ARG A 57 7.01 15.20 1.24
C ARG A 57 5.94 14.10 1.17
N VAL A 58 4.73 14.36 1.66
CA VAL A 58 3.59 13.45 1.56
C VAL A 58 2.52 14.08 0.69
N LEU A 59 2.27 13.45 -0.45
CA LEU A 59 1.40 13.96 -1.51
C LEU A 59 0.33 12.93 -1.84
N SER A 60 -0.75 13.35 -2.49
CA SER A 60 -1.79 12.45 -3.01
C SER A 60 -2.08 12.71 -4.49
N MET A 61 -2.66 11.68 -5.13
CA MET A 61 -3.21 11.80 -6.48
C MET A 61 -4.67 12.28 -6.48
N ALA A 62 -5.21 12.71 -5.35
CA ALA A 62 -6.63 13.04 -5.20
C ALA A 62 -7.12 14.10 -6.20
N GLU A 63 -6.29 15.10 -6.51
CA GLU A 63 -6.63 16.20 -7.42
C GLU A 63 -6.13 15.97 -8.87
N GLN A 64 -5.47 14.85 -9.11
CA GLN A 64 -4.92 14.53 -10.42
C GLN A 64 -5.90 13.72 -11.26
N ASP A 65 -5.61 13.60 -12.56
CA ASP A 65 -6.30 12.66 -13.43
C ASP A 65 -6.14 11.22 -12.93
N GLN A 66 -7.25 10.51 -12.83
CA GLN A 66 -7.32 9.13 -12.31
C GLN A 66 -7.27 8.08 -13.42
N SER A 67 -6.60 8.37 -14.51
CA SER A 67 -6.46 7.41 -15.61
C SER A 67 -5.50 6.27 -15.24
N LEU A 68 -5.72 5.11 -15.85
CA LEU A 68 -4.82 3.97 -15.73
C LEU A 68 -3.41 4.30 -16.25
N GLY A 69 -3.32 5.16 -17.28
CA GLY A 69 -2.06 5.65 -17.83
C GLY A 69 -1.24 6.42 -16.81
N VAL A 70 -1.88 7.35 -16.10
CA VAL A 70 -1.25 8.13 -15.02
C VAL A 70 -0.81 7.20 -13.88
N SER A 71 -1.67 6.28 -13.45
CA SER A 71 -1.32 5.30 -12.41
C SER A 71 -0.09 4.46 -12.78
N LYS A 72 0.00 3.98 -14.02
CA LYS A 72 1.17 3.25 -14.53
C LYS A 72 2.43 4.12 -14.52
N ALA A 73 2.34 5.37 -15.01
CA ALA A 73 3.48 6.28 -15.07
C ALA A 73 4.04 6.62 -13.69
N VAL A 74 3.15 6.79 -12.71
CA VAL A 74 3.52 7.04 -11.32
C VAL A 74 4.17 5.80 -10.68
N ILE A 75 3.50 4.65 -10.76
CA ILE A 75 4.01 3.40 -10.16
C ILE A 75 5.40 3.06 -10.72
N ARG A 76 5.61 3.21 -12.03
CA ARG A 76 6.90 2.96 -12.66
C ARG A 76 8.06 3.78 -12.06
N ARG A 77 7.77 4.93 -11.46
CA ARG A 77 8.77 5.80 -10.83
C ARG A 77 8.96 5.55 -9.33
N CYS A 78 8.16 4.66 -8.75
CA CYS A 78 8.30 4.31 -7.34
C CYS A 78 9.46 3.34 -7.12
N GLN A 79 10.17 3.50 -6.03
CA GLN A 79 11.18 2.54 -5.56
C GLN A 79 10.54 1.37 -4.80
N LEU A 80 9.35 1.58 -4.24
CA LEU A 80 8.57 0.59 -3.52
C LEU A 80 7.09 0.95 -3.57
N LEU A 81 6.23 -0.06 -3.67
CA LEU A 81 4.80 0.10 -3.56
C LEU A 81 4.26 -0.67 -2.36
N VAL A 82 3.55 0.00 -1.45
CA VAL A 82 2.69 -0.63 -0.44
C VAL A 82 1.25 -0.58 -0.95
N SER A 83 0.61 -1.70 -1.11
CA SER A 83 -0.72 -1.81 -1.72
C SER A 83 -1.58 -2.83 -0.98
N THR A 84 -2.88 -2.60 -0.96
CA THR A 84 -3.84 -3.68 -0.70
C THR A 84 -3.88 -4.65 -1.89
N ASP A 85 -4.59 -5.78 -1.75
CA ASP A 85 -4.84 -6.71 -2.87
C ASP A 85 -5.76 -6.07 -3.92
N SER A 86 -5.15 -5.34 -4.88
CA SER A 86 -5.84 -4.54 -5.90
C SER A 86 -4.98 -4.38 -7.15
N GLY A 87 -5.54 -3.78 -8.22
CA GLY A 87 -4.87 -3.61 -9.51
C GLY A 87 -3.46 -3.02 -9.46
N PRO A 88 -3.20 -1.94 -8.72
CA PRO A 88 -1.88 -1.31 -8.66
C PRO A 88 -0.72 -2.22 -8.28
N ARG A 89 -0.92 -3.24 -7.44
CA ARG A 89 0.13 -4.19 -7.09
C ARG A 89 0.64 -4.97 -8.30
N HIS A 90 -0.28 -5.38 -9.19
CA HIS A 90 0.08 -6.10 -10.42
C HIS A 90 0.83 -5.21 -11.40
N ILE A 91 0.49 -3.92 -11.44
CA ILE A 91 1.24 -2.92 -12.23
C ILE A 91 2.66 -2.76 -11.66
N GLY A 92 2.82 -2.72 -10.34
CA GLY A 92 4.13 -2.67 -9.69
C GLY A 92 4.99 -3.88 -10.08
N HIS A 93 4.45 -5.09 -10.00
CA HIS A 93 5.14 -6.31 -10.43
C HIS A 93 5.51 -6.27 -11.92
N ALA A 94 4.62 -5.80 -12.79
CA ALA A 94 4.89 -5.69 -14.23
C ALA A 94 6.02 -4.71 -14.56
N PHE A 95 6.31 -3.75 -13.69
CA PHE A 95 7.44 -2.83 -13.79
C PHE A 95 8.66 -3.23 -12.94
N ASP A 96 8.66 -4.44 -12.40
CA ASP A 96 9.72 -4.96 -11.53
C ASP A 96 9.95 -4.12 -10.26
N ILE A 97 8.92 -3.43 -9.80
CA ILE A 97 8.95 -2.65 -8.56
C ILE A 97 8.71 -3.58 -7.37
N PRO A 98 9.48 -3.48 -6.26
CA PRO A 98 9.18 -4.17 -5.02
C PRO A 98 7.79 -3.80 -4.51
N VAL A 99 6.95 -4.80 -4.22
CA VAL A 99 5.58 -4.59 -3.77
C VAL A 99 5.33 -5.30 -2.45
N ILE A 100 4.91 -4.55 -1.44
CA ILE A 100 4.37 -5.08 -0.19
C ILE A 100 2.86 -5.08 -0.31
N THR A 101 2.25 -6.25 -0.33
CA THR A 101 0.79 -6.40 -0.43
C THR A 101 0.19 -6.73 0.92
N LEU A 102 -0.76 -5.91 1.36
CA LEU A 102 -1.52 -6.07 2.59
C LEU A 102 -2.80 -6.86 2.27
N PHE A 103 -2.86 -8.11 2.74
CA PHE A 103 -4.00 -8.98 2.54
C PHE A 103 -4.89 -9.02 3.79
N GLY A 104 -6.21 -8.93 3.57
CA GLY A 104 -7.23 -9.06 4.60
C GLY A 104 -8.14 -10.26 4.35
N SER A 105 -9.30 -9.99 3.73
CA SER A 105 -10.34 -10.99 3.50
C SER A 105 -10.02 -12.01 2.41
N ILE A 106 -9.09 -11.72 1.51
CA ILE A 106 -8.77 -12.55 0.36
C ILE A 106 -7.58 -13.46 0.68
N ASP A 107 -7.66 -14.71 0.23
CA ASP A 107 -6.54 -15.64 0.30
C ASP A 107 -5.47 -15.23 -0.73
N PRO A 108 -4.22 -14.98 -0.30
CA PRO A 108 -3.14 -14.59 -1.20
C PRO A 108 -2.92 -15.56 -2.37
N ARG A 109 -3.20 -16.85 -2.18
CA ARG A 109 -3.03 -17.88 -3.21
C ARG A 109 -3.90 -17.65 -4.45
N TRP A 110 -5.00 -16.93 -4.33
CA TRP A 110 -5.90 -16.65 -5.46
C TRP A 110 -5.36 -15.63 -6.45
N SER A 111 -4.39 -14.82 -6.02
CA SER A 111 -3.83 -13.75 -6.83
C SER A 111 -2.30 -13.70 -6.74
N GLU A 112 -1.68 -14.86 -6.46
CA GLU A 112 -0.24 -14.98 -6.42
C GLU A 112 0.40 -14.62 -7.77
N THR A 113 1.48 -13.86 -7.72
CA THR A 113 2.18 -13.38 -8.93
C THR A 113 3.54 -14.03 -9.09
N TYR A 114 4.02 -14.77 -8.09
CA TYR A 114 5.36 -15.40 -8.07
C TYR A 114 6.50 -14.43 -8.37
N HIS A 115 6.29 -13.14 -8.12
CA HIS A 115 7.29 -12.12 -8.37
C HIS A 115 8.32 -12.11 -7.24
N GLU A 116 9.61 -12.15 -7.56
CA GLU A 116 10.70 -12.29 -6.58
C GLU A 116 10.75 -11.16 -5.54
N LYS A 117 10.33 -9.94 -5.93
CA LYS A 117 10.28 -8.76 -5.06
C LYS A 117 8.92 -8.58 -4.37
N ALA A 118 8.03 -9.59 -4.45
CA ALA A 118 6.73 -9.53 -3.80
C ALA A 118 6.85 -9.91 -2.31
N VAL A 119 6.25 -9.08 -1.45
CA VAL A 119 6.08 -9.38 -0.03
C VAL A 119 4.60 -9.44 0.28
N THR A 120 4.13 -10.61 0.69
CA THR A 120 2.76 -10.83 1.13
C THR A 120 2.65 -10.69 2.63
N MET A 121 1.83 -9.76 3.09
CA MET A 121 1.59 -9.53 4.51
C MET A 121 0.12 -9.80 4.85
N MET A 122 -0.10 -10.59 5.89
CA MET A 122 -1.43 -10.91 6.42
C MET A 122 -1.37 -11.02 7.94
N HIS A 123 -2.44 -10.58 8.59
CA HIS A 123 -2.71 -10.91 9.98
C HIS A 123 -3.77 -12.01 10.02
N ARG A 124 -3.37 -13.20 10.50
CA ARG A 124 -4.26 -14.37 10.57
C ARG A 124 -5.28 -14.19 11.68
N VAL A 125 -6.53 -14.43 11.36
CA VAL A 125 -7.67 -14.37 12.28
C VAL A 125 -8.55 -15.57 12.08
N PRO A 126 -9.33 -16.01 13.08
CA PRO A 126 -10.18 -17.21 12.96
C PRO A 126 -11.21 -17.15 11.82
N CYS A 127 -11.70 -15.95 11.48
CA CYS A 127 -12.67 -15.74 10.40
C CYS A 127 -12.04 -15.57 9.00
N GLY A 128 -10.72 -15.61 8.86
CA GLY A 128 -10.05 -15.33 7.58
C GLY A 128 -9.15 -16.44 7.09
N PRO A 129 -8.91 -16.47 5.77
CA PRO A 129 -9.46 -15.59 4.73
C PRO A 129 -10.93 -15.93 4.42
N CYS A 130 -11.81 -14.93 4.45
CA CYS A 130 -13.26 -15.15 4.34
C CYS A 130 -13.85 -14.85 2.94
N GLY A 131 -13.08 -14.25 2.03
CA GLY A 131 -13.50 -13.90 0.68
C GLY A 131 -14.53 -12.75 0.58
N LYS A 132 -14.94 -12.16 1.71
CA LYS A 132 -16.02 -11.16 1.73
C LYS A 132 -15.52 -9.79 1.23
N SER A 133 -16.42 -9.06 0.57
CA SER A 133 -16.18 -7.66 0.16
C SER A 133 -16.38 -6.66 1.31
N THR A 134 -17.20 -7.01 2.30
CA THR A 134 -17.45 -6.20 3.50
C THR A 134 -17.23 -7.05 4.75
N CYS A 135 -16.51 -6.51 5.73
CA CYS A 135 -16.26 -7.21 6.98
C CYS A 135 -17.51 -7.20 7.85
N SER A 136 -17.89 -8.38 8.35
CA SER A 136 -19.01 -8.56 9.29
C SER A 136 -18.54 -8.65 10.75
N VAL A 137 -17.21 -8.60 11.00
CA VAL A 137 -16.64 -8.68 12.35
C VAL A 137 -16.28 -7.29 12.82
N ALA A 138 -16.71 -6.93 14.02
CA ALA A 138 -16.40 -5.63 14.60
C ALA A 138 -14.89 -5.41 14.69
N GLY A 139 -14.44 -4.19 14.38
CA GLY A 139 -13.05 -3.81 14.42
C GLY A 139 -12.19 -4.31 13.25
N HIS A 140 -12.73 -5.09 12.31
CA HIS A 140 -12.04 -5.57 11.10
C HIS A 140 -10.65 -6.19 11.39
N PRO A 141 -10.57 -7.25 12.22
CA PRO A 141 -9.33 -7.66 12.89
C PRO A 141 -8.19 -8.09 11.96
N CYS A 142 -8.49 -8.63 10.77
CA CYS A 142 -7.44 -9.02 9.82
C CYS A 142 -6.66 -7.82 9.27
N MET A 143 -7.28 -6.65 9.15
CA MET A 143 -6.62 -5.42 8.67
C MET A 143 -6.12 -4.55 9.82
N THR A 144 -6.87 -4.40 10.90
CA THR A 144 -6.42 -3.63 12.07
C THR A 144 -5.28 -4.31 12.81
N GLY A 145 -5.27 -5.65 12.86
CA GLY A 145 -4.18 -6.43 13.47
C GLY A 145 -2.89 -6.49 12.64
N LEU A 146 -2.93 -6.06 11.38
CA LEU A 146 -1.73 -5.86 10.58
C LEU A 146 -1.10 -4.50 10.94
N GLY A 147 -0.34 -4.48 12.03
CA GLY A 147 0.21 -3.27 12.61
C GLY A 147 1.28 -2.58 11.76
N VAL A 148 1.41 -1.28 11.96
CA VAL A 148 2.33 -0.39 11.22
C VAL A 148 3.80 -0.83 11.38
N ASP A 149 4.22 -1.27 12.56
CA ASP A 149 5.60 -1.73 12.80
C ASP A 149 6.01 -2.87 11.87
N ARG A 150 5.11 -3.83 11.65
CA ARG A 150 5.36 -4.94 10.72
C ARG A 150 5.56 -4.47 9.30
N VAL A 151 4.71 -3.54 8.84
CA VAL A 151 4.78 -2.96 7.50
C VAL A 151 6.05 -2.12 7.35
N MET A 152 6.38 -1.30 8.35
CA MET A 152 7.60 -0.49 8.37
C MET A 152 8.87 -1.35 8.29
N ASN A 153 8.92 -2.46 9.03
CA ASN A 153 10.05 -3.39 8.98
C ASN A 153 10.19 -4.05 7.60
N ALA A 154 9.07 -4.42 6.96
CA ALA A 154 9.08 -4.94 5.61
C ALA A 154 9.58 -3.88 4.59
N ILE A 155 9.19 -2.62 4.74
CA ILE A 155 9.68 -1.51 3.92
C ILE A 155 11.20 -1.34 4.07
N ARG A 156 11.71 -1.27 5.31
CA ARG A 156 13.15 -1.17 5.59
C ARG A 156 13.93 -2.29 4.92
N HIS A 157 13.45 -3.51 5.05
CA HIS A 157 14.07 -4.69 4.45
C HIS A 157 14.08 -4.61 2.91
N GLN A 158 12.95 -4.30 2.29
CA GLN A 158 12.87 -4.18 0.83
C GLN A 158 13.76 -3.05 0.29
N LEU A 159 13.77 -1.91 0.96
CA LEU A 159 14.60 -0.78 0.55
C LEU A 159 16.11 -1.08 0.71
N SER A 160 16.53 -1.78 1.76
CA SER A 160 17.93 -2.17 1.93
C SER A 160 18.41 -3.15 0.86
N GLN A 161 17.54 -4.06 0.42
CA GLN A 161 17.90 -5.04 -0.62
C GLN A 161 17.93 -4.47 -2.04
N HIS A 162 17.18 -3.40 -2.31
CA HIS A 162 16.94 -2.94 -3.67
C HIS A 162 17.46 -1.54 -3.97
N LEU A 163 17.67 -0.66 -2.95
CA LEU A 163 18.22 0.69 -3.18
C LEU A 163 19.71 0.68 -3.50
N ASP A 164 20.48 -0.27 -3.01
CA ASP A 164 21.92 -0.37 -3.30
C ASP A 164 22.22 -0.58 -4.79
N ARG A 165 21.22 -1.00 -5.57
CA ARG A 165 21.34 -1.16 -7.04
C ARG A 165 21.18 0.14 -7.83
N TYR A 166 20.63 1.19 -7.22
CA TYR A 166 20.37 2.48 -7.90
C TYR A 166 21.41 3.56 -7.57
N GLN A 167 22.37 3.27 -6.68
CA GLN A 167 23.47 4.19 -6.35
C GLN A 167 24.73 4.00 -7.22
N VAL A 168 24.69 3.08 -8.18
CA VAL A 168 25.80 2.79 -9.09
C VAL A 168 25.38 3.07 -10.53
N ALA A 169 25.16 4.33 -10.85
CA ALA A 169 25.08 4.81 -12.24
C ALA A 169 25.44 6.30 -12.29
#